data_b8576c0da5b678c30b3f7b0b0cb4babb
#
_entry.id   b8576c0da5b678c30b3f7b0b0cb4babb
#
_cell.length_a   1.000
_cell.length_b   1.000
_cell.length_c   1.000
_cell.angle_alpha   90.00
_cell.angle_beta   90.00
_cell.angle_gamma   90.00
#
_symmetry.space_group_name_H-M   'P 1'
#
loop_
_entity.id
_entity.type
_entity.pdbx_description
1 polymer ?
#
loop_
_entity_poly.entity_id
_entity_poly.type
_entity_poly.pdbx_seq_one_letter_code
_entity_poly.pdbx_strand_id
1 'polypeptide(L)'
;YNVTGEAATKAVEAMKEGDVVLLQNTRFRGEEETKNGEQFSKELADLADDYVCDAFGSSHRAHASVAGVTKFISAKGGSNVVGYLMEKEIAFLGNAVENPVRPFVAILGGAKVADKLNVISNLLEKCDTLIIGGGMAYTFLKAQGYEIGKSLVDDSKIDYCKEMMAKAEKLGKKLLLPVDAVTIADFPNPIDAPVEVEVCDVKNMPADREGCDIGPKTAELYAEAVKTAKTVVWNGPMGVFENPTLAKGTIAVAKALAETDATT
;
A
#
# COMPACT_ATOMS: atom_id res chain seq x y z
N TYR A 1 14.22 -28.14 -1.04
CA TYR A 1 12.79 -28.34 -1.41
C TYR A 1 12.54 -27.54 -2.67
N ASN A 2 12.12 -28.19 -3.75
CA ASN A 2 11.85 -27.54 -5.02
C ASN A 2 10.38 -27.13 -5.08
N VAL A 3 10.11 -25.95 -5.65
CA VAL A 3 8.76 -25.47 -5.94
C VAL A 3 8.12 -26.31 -7.05
N THR A 4 8.94 -26.71 -8.01
CA THR A 4 8.63 -27.56 -9.16
C THR A 4 9.64 -28.73 -9.22
N GLY A 5 9.58 -29.57 -10.24
CA GLY A 5 10.47 -30.69 -10.46
C GLY A 5 9.89 -32.02 -10.01
N GLU A 6 10.70 -33.09 -10.02
CA GLU A 6 10.25 -34.47 -9.90
C GLU A 6 9.36 -34.75 -8.67
N ALA A 7 9.68 -34.16 -7.51
CA ALA A 7 8.90 -34.37 -6.29
C ALA A 7 7.51 -33.74 -6.37
N ALA A 8 7.40 -32.51 -6.96
CA ALA A 8 6.12 -31.84 -7.17
C ALA A 8 5.29 -32.58 -8.23
N THR A 9 5.91 -32.99 -9.34
CA THR A 9 5.25 -33.77 -10.40
C THR A 9 4.68 -35.09 -9.85
N LYS A 10 5.47 -35.86 -9.12
CA LYS A 10 4.99 -37.11 -8.49
C LYS A 10 3.84 -36.88 -7.50
N ALA A 11 3.88 -35.79 -6.74
CA ALA A 11 2.82 -35.47 -5.79
C ALA A 11 1.51 -35.15 -6.53
N VAL A 12 1.59 -34.35 -7.62
CA VAL A 12 0.43 -34.01 -8.45
C VAL A 12 -0.12 -35.23 -9.20
N GLU A 13 0.75 -36.06 -9.81
CA GLU A 13 0.35 -37.29 -10.51
C GLU A 13 -0.34 -38.31 -9.60
N ALA A 14 -0.02 -38.29 -8.30
CA ALA A 14 -0.63 -39.20 -7.31
C ALA A 14 -1.98 -38.68 -6.78
N MET A 15 -2.40 -37.45 -7.12
CA MET A 15 -3.66 -36.84 -6.63
C MET A 15 -4.88 -37.61 -7.13
N LYS A 16 -5.87 -37.64 -6.27
CA LYS A 16 -7.23 -38.15 -6.55
C LYS A 16 -8.22 -36.98 -6.39
N GLU A 17 -9.43 -37.18 -6.84
CA GLU A 17 -10.50 -36.22 -6.66
C GLU A 17 -10.64 -35.81 -5.17
N GLY A 18 -10.61 -34.50 -4.92
CA GLY A 18 -10.66 -33.92 -3.57
C GLY A 18 -9.31 -33.73 -2.88
N ASP A 19 -8.20 -34.25 -3.43
CA ASP A 19 -6.87 -34.04 -2.86
C ASP A 19 -6.37 -32.62 -3.07
N VAL A 20 -5.51 -32.15 -2.13
CA VAL A 20 -4.86 -30.84 -2.16
C VAL A 20 -3.35 -31.03 -2.00
N VAL A 21 -2.58 -30.45 -2.91
CA VAL A 21 -1.12 -30.38 -2.81
C VAL A 21 -0.70 -28.93 -2.63
N LEU A 22 -0.02 -28.63 -1.53
CA LEU A 22 0.59 -27.33 -1.29
C LEU A 22 2.05 -27.37 -1.73
N LEU A 23 2.38 -26.61 -2.79
CA LEU A 23 3.75 -26.44 -3.26
C LEU A 23 4.53 -25.51 -2.32
N GLN A 24 5.85 -25.55 -2.43
CA GLN A 24 6.74 -24.65 -1.70
C GLN A 24 6.62 -23.20 -2.21
N ASN A 25 7.08 -22.25 -1.42
CA ASN A 25 7.06 -20.83 -1.74
C ASN A 25 7.71 -20.56 -3.12
N THR A 26 6.94 -20.01 -4.05
CA THR A 26 7.40 -19.70 -5.42
C THR A 26 8.61 -18.77 -5.43
N ARG A 27 8.72 -17.86 -4.45
CA ARG A 27 9.86 -16.94 -4.34
C ARG A 27 11.19 -17.60 -3.96
N PHE A 28 11.19 -18.87 -3.60
CA PHE A 28 12.46 -19.63 -3.48
C PHE A 28 13.17 -19.84 -4.82
N ARG A 29 12.46 -19.65 -5.94
CA ARG A 29 13.07 -19.58 -7.27
C ARG A 29 13.64 -18.19 -7.61
N GLY A 30 13.58 -17.22 -6.67
CA GLY A 30 14.24 -15.92 -6.75
C GLY A 30 13.87 -15.14 -8.03
N GLU A 31 14.86 -14.89 -8.88
CA GLU A 31 14.68 -14.10 -10.10
C GLU A 31 13.78 -14.77 -11.14
N GLU A 32 13.73 -16.10 -11.21
CA GLU A 32 12.85 -16.82 -12.12
C GLU A 32 11.38 -16.50 -11.84
N GLU A 33 11.01 -16.37 -10.56
CA GLU A 33 9.69 -15.92 -10.15
C GLU A 33 9.51 -14.42 -10.43
N THR A 34 10.40 -13.57 -9.90
CA THR A 34 10.18 -12.11 -9.89
C THR A 34 10.39 -11.44 -11.24
N LYS A 35 11.18 -12.04 -12.13
CA LYS A 35 11.41 -11.56 -13.51
C LYS A 35 10.55 -12.30 -14.55
N ASN A 36 9.53 -13.02 -14.11
CA ASN A 36 8.62 -13.74 -15.00
C ASN A 36 9.34 -14.75 -15.91
N GLY A 37 10.21 -15.56 -15.32
CA GLY A 37 11.05 -16.53 -16.05
C GLY A 37 10.19 -17.54 -16.83
N GLU A 38 10.46 -17.67 -18.13
CA GLU A 38 9.66 -18.48 -19.06
C GLU A 38 9.69 -19.96 -18.66
N GLN A 39 10.87 -20.50 -18.36
CA GLN A 39 11.03 -21.90 -17.98
C GLN A 39 10.27 -22.22 -16.70
N PHE A 40 10.39 -21.39 -15.67
CA PHE A 40 9.68 -21.59 -14.40
C PHE A 40 8.15 -21.44 -14.55
N SER A 41 7.71 -20.49 -15.36
CA SER A 41 6.29 -20.33 -15.71
C SER A 41 5.72 -21.58 -16.37
N LYS A 42 6.49 -22.19 -17.29
CA LYS A 42 6.12 -23.44 -17.94
C LYS A 42 6.08 -24.61 -16.95
N GLU A 43 7.10 -24.75 -16.10
CA GLU A 43 7.14 -25.80 -15.06
C GLU A 43 5.92 -25.74 -14.13
N LEU A 44 5.49 -24.53 -13.73
CA LEU A 44 4.27 -24.34 -12.93
C LEU A 44 3.02 -24.77 -13.71
N ALA A 45 2.90 -24.34 -14.97
CA ALA A 45 1.76 -24.68 -15.82
C ALA A 45 1.67 -26.19 -16.11
N ASP A 46 2.79 -26.89 -16.20
CA ASP A 46 2.82 -28.33 -16.46
C ASP A 46 2.22 -29.17 -15.28
N LEU A 47 2.06 -28.54 -14.11
CA LEU A 47 1.47 -29.19 -12.93
C LEU A 47 -0.06 -29.11 -12.86
N ALA A 48 -0.74 -28.33 -13.71
CA ALA A 48 -2.19 -28.10 -13.61
C ALA A 48 -2.82 -27.92 -15.00
N ASP A 49 -4.10 -28.21 -15.15
CA ASP A 49 -4.84 -28.00 -16.40
C ASP A 49 -5.40 -26.60 -16.51
N ASP A 50 -5.90 -26.05 -15.40
CA ASP A 50 -6.47 -24.72 -15.28
C ASP A 50 -5.71 -23.90 -14.22
N TYR A 51 -5.83 -22.57 -14.28
CA TYR A 51 -5.21 -21.66 -13.35
C TYR A 51 -6.23 -20.72 -12.72
N VAL A 52 -6.21 -20.63 -11.38
CA VAL A 52 -7.00 -19.68 -10.61
C VAL A 52 -6.08 -18.72 -9.87
N CYS A 53 -6.17 -17.42 -10.17
CA CYS A 53 -5.50 -16.38 -9.40
C CYS A 53 -6.40 -15.91 -8.27
N ASP A 54 -6.02 -16.21 -7.02
CA ASP A 54 -6.77 -15.77 -5.83
C ASP A 54 -5.87 -15.02 -4.84
N ALA A 55 -4.83 -14.35 -5.35
CA ALA A 55 -3.81 -13.63 -4.61
C ALA A 55 -3.78 -12.15 -5.00
N PHE A 56 -4.76 -11.35 -4.55
CA PHE A 56 -4.89 -9.93 -4.88
C PHE A 56 -3.62 -9.13 -4.56
N GLY A 57 -3.02 -9.34 -3.39
CA GLY A 57 -1.83 -8.62 -2.96
C GLY A 57 -0.59 -8.78 -3.85
N SER A 58 -0.52 -9.84 -4.66
CA SER A 58 0.56 -10.08 -5.64
C SER A 58 0.14 -9.88 -7.10
N SER A 59 -1.15 -9.72 -7.38
CA SER A 59 -1.72 -9.65 -8.74
C SER A 59 -1.21 -8.49 -9.59
N HIS A 60 -0.71 -7.42 -8.95
CA HIS A 60 -0.10 -6.26 -9.61
C HIS A 60 1.32 -6.50 -10.13
N ARG A 61 1.91 -7.67 -9.85
CA ARG A 61 3.28 -8.04 -10.22
C ARG A 61 3.29 -9.00 -11.39
N ALA A 62 4.10 -8.72 -12.41
CA ALA A 62 4.33 -9.64 -13.53
C ALA A 62 5.29 -10.78 -13.12
N HIS A 63 4.90 -11.57 -12.11
CA HIS A 63 5.65 -12.73 -11.66
C HIS A 63 5.32 -13.98 -12.47
N ALA A 64 6.22 -14.97 -12.49
CA ALA A 64 6.00 -16.24 -13.18
C ALA A 64 4.72 -16.94 -12.72
N SER A 65 4.49 -17.01 -11.40
CA SER A 65 3.30 -17.63 -10.81
C SER A 65 2.01 -16.82 -10.96
N VAL A 66 2.08 -15.56 -11.42
CA VAL A 66 0.91 -14.68 -11.60
C VAL A 66 0.61 -14.45 -13.08
N ALA A 67 1.62 -14.00 -13.85
CA ALA A 67 1.45 -13.63 -15.25
C ALA A 67 2.00 -14.69 -16.21
N GLY A 68 3.19 -15.23 -15.95
CA GLY A 68 3.85 -16.15 -16.87
C GLY A 68 3.11 -17.47 -17.04
N VAL A 69 2.64 -18.05 -15.96
CA VAL A 69 1.91 -19.33 -15.93
C VAL A 69 0.69 -19.30 -16.84
N THR A 70 -0.04 -18.18 -16.92
CA THR A 70 -1.28 -18.06 -17.70
C THR A 70 -1.07 -18.27 -19.19
N LYS A 71 0.09 -17.85 -19.72
CA LYS A 71 0.46 -18.06 -21.13
C LYS A 71 0.50 -19.56 -21.49
N PHE A 72 1.12 -20.37 -20.62
CA PHE A 72 1.28 -21.80 -20.86
C PHE A 72 0.01 -22.59 -20.58
N ILE A 73 -0.80 -22.17 -19.60
CA ILE A 73 -2.15 -22.74 -19.37
C ILE A 73 -3.02 -22.50 -20.62
N SER A 74 -3.09 -21.28 -21.14
CA SER A 74 -3.85 -20.98 -22.37
C SER A 74 -3.35 -21.76 -23.58
N ALA A 75 -2.02 -21.92 -23.71
CA ALA A 75 -1.41 -22.63 -24.86
C ALA A 75 -1.80 -24.10 -24.93
N LYS A 76 -2.15 -24.74 -23.81
CA LYS A 76 -2.64 -26.12 -23.76
C LYS A 76 -4.18 -26.23 -23.68
N GLY A 77 -4.90 -25.11 -23.85
CA GLY A 77 -6.37 -25.08 -23.88
C GLY A 77 -7.02 -24.94 -22.50
N GLY A 78 -6.25 -24.74 -21.44
CA GLY A 78 -6.76 -24.53 -20.09
C GLY A 78 -7.30 -23.09 -19.86
N SER A 79 -8.07 -22.94 -18.79
CA SER A 79 -8.69 -21.67 -18.40
C SER A 79 -7.81 -20.89 -17.42
N ASN A 80 -7.85 -19.57 -17.52
CA ASN A 80 -7.26 -18.65 -16.55
C ASN A 80 -8.35 -17.77 -15.96
N VAL A 81 -8.61 -17.91 -14.67
CA VAL A 81 -9.71 -17.20 -14.00
C VAL A 81 -9.24 -16.59 -12.68
N VAL A 82 -10.03 -15.72 -12.10
CA VAL A 82 -9.85 -15.20 -10.75
C VAL A 82 -10.64 -16.03 -9.75
N GLY A 83 -10.13 -16.16 -8.52
CA GLY A 83 -10.82 -16.82 -7.43
C GLY A 83 -11.79 -15.90 -6.70
N TYR A 84 -12.57 -16.46 -5.79
CA TYR A 84 -13.64 -15.75 -5.06
C TYR A 84 -13.11 -14.65 -4.11
N LEU A 85 -11.91 -14.81 -3.55
CA LEU A 85 -11.30 -13.75 -2.74
C LEU A 85 -10.97 -12.55 -3.63
N MET A 86 -10.32 -12.80 -4.75
CA MET A 86 -9.95 -11.76 -5.71
C MET A 86 -11.17 -11.09 -6.34
N GLU A 87 -12.25 -11.84 -6.60
CA GLU A 87 -13.54 -11.30 -7.06
C GLU A 87 -14.10 -10.28 -6.06
N LYS A 88 -14.08 -10.60 -4.75
CA LYS A 88 -14.53 -9.68 -3.70
C LYS A 88 -13.64 -8.43 -3.64
N GLU A 89 -12.32 -8.58 -3.66
CA GLU A 89 -11.39 -7.45 -3.64
C GLU A 89 -11.61 -6.52 -4.85
N ILE A 90 -11.80 -7.08 -6.04
CA ILE A 90 -12.12 -6.30 -7.25
C ILE A 90 -13.47 -5.61 -7.12
N ALA A 91 -14.50 -6.30 -6.62
CA ALA A 91 -15.84 -5.73 -6.46
C ALA A 91 -15.84 -4.56 -5.46
N PHE A 92 -15.17 -4.71 -4.31
CA PHE A 92 -15.12 -3.65 -3.28
C PHE A 92 -14.17 -2.53 -3.66
N LEU A 93 -12.89 -2.82 -3.93
CA LEU A 93 -11.88 -1.79 -4.21
C LEU A 93 -12.07 -1.17 -5.60
N GLY A 94 -12.40 -1.98 -6.61
CA GLY A 94 -12.67 -1.49 -7.95
C GLY A 94 -13.84 -0.51 -7.96
N ASN A 95 -14.98 -0.89 -7.39
CA ASN A 95 -16.14 -0.01 -7.30
C ASN A 95 -15.90 1.23 -6.42
N ALA A 96 -15.17 1.07 -5.30
CA ALA A 96 -14.83 2.19 -4.42
C ALA A 96 -13.97 3.26 -5.12
N VAL A 97 -13.14 2.86 -6.10
CA VAL A 97 -12.26 3.78 -6.83
C VAL A 97 -12.88 4.26 -8.15
N GLU A 98 -13.59 3.37 -8.89
CA GLU A 98 -14.14 3.73 -10.21
C GLU A 98 -15.51 4.43 -10.12
N ASN A 99 -16.36 4.01 -9.17
CA ASN A 99 -17.71 4.51 -8.99
C ASN A 99 -17.99 4.87 -7.51
N PRO A 100 -17.19 5.74 -6.87
CA PRO A 100 -17.36 6.05 -5.45
C PRO A 100 -18.66 6.78 -5.17
N VAL A 101 -19.27 6.45 -4.03
CA VAL A 101 -20.27 7.35 -3.43
C VAL A 101 -19.53 8.54 -2.83
N ARG A 102 -19.88 9.76 -3.24
CA ARG A 102 -19.16 10.96 -2.83
C ARG A 102 -19.74 11.59 -1.56
N PRO A 103 -18.91 12.26 -0.74
CA PRO A 103 -17.48 12.54 -0.94
C PRO A 103 -16.59 11.30 -0.83
N PHE A 104 -15.60 11.19 -1.73
CA PHE A 104 -14.59 10.13 -1.72
C PHE A 104 -13.29 10.66 -1.13
N VAL A 105 -12.85 10.08 -0.03
CA VAL A 105 -11.56 10.37 0.64
C VAL A 105 -10.59 9.22 0.40
N ALA A 106 -9.43 9.54 -0.14
CA ALA A 106 -8.33 8.59 -0.25
C ALA A 106 -7.25 8.94 0.79
N ILE A 107 -6.73 7.95 1.48
CA ILE A 107 -5.68 8.11 2.50
C ILE A 107 -4.46 7.30 2.07
N LEU A 108 -3.33 7.97 1.93
CA LEU A 108 -2.05 7.35 1.62
C LEU A 108 -1.03 7.67 2.71
N GLY A 109 -0.48 6.63 3.31
CA GLY A 109 0.61 6.69 4.27
C GLY A 109 1.76 5.77 3.89
N GLY A 110 2.69 5.58 4.81
CA GLY A 110 3.88 4.76 4.62
C GLY A 110 5.15 5.59 4.45
N ALA A 111 6.30 4.90 4.31
CA ALA A 111 7.62 5.55 4.42
C ALA A 111 8.04 6.33 3.16
N LYS A 112 7.77 5.80 1.96
CA LYS A 112 8.38 6.31 0.72
C LYS A 112 7.34 6.80 -0.29
N VAL A 113 7.49 8.05 -0.74
CA VAL A 113 6.66 8.62 -1.81
C VAL A 113 6.91 7.94 -3.16
N ALA A 114 8.14 7.51 -3.43
CA ALA A 114 8.53 6.86 -4.69
C ALA A 114 7.70 5.60 -5.00
N ASP A 115 7.31 4.84 -3.97
CA ASP A 115 6.54 3.61 -4.13
C ASP A 115 5.08 3.85 -4.53
N LYS A 116 4.59 5.11 -4.44
CA LYS A 116 3.18 5.48 -4.62
C LYS A 116 2.93 6.57 -5.66
N LEU A 117 3.91 6.90 -6.50
CA LEU A 117 3.81 8.00 -7.48
C LEU A 117 2.57 7.89 -8.36
N ASN A 118 2.40 6.76 -9.04
CA ASN A 118 1.25 6.54 -9.92
C ASN A 118 -0.08 6.51 -9.15
N VAL A 119 -0.05 5.97 -7.92
CA VAL A 119 -1.23 5.91 -7.06
C VAL A 119 -1.69 7.29 -6.65
N ILE A 120 -0.76 8.18 -6.25
CA ILE A 120 -1.05 9.58 -5.90
C ILE A 120 -1.70 10.31 -7.09
N SER A 121 -1.05 10.25 -8.26
CA SER A 121 -1.53 10.91 -9.47
C SER A 121 -2.93 10.43 -9.89
N ASN A 122 -3.16 9.11 -9.87
CA ASN A 122 -4.44 8.52 -10.25
C ASN A 122 -5.56 8.82 -9.24
N LEU A 123 -5.26 8.76 -7.93
CA LEU A 123 -6.25 9.06 -6.90
C LEU A 123 -6.67 10.52 -6.90
N LEU A 124 -5.75 11.46 -7.19
CA LEU A 124 -6.08 12.88 -7.32
C LEU A 124 -7.14 13.14 -8.41
N GLU A 125 -7.18 12.34 -9.46
CA GLU A 125 -8.21 12.46 -10.49
C GLU A 125 -9.57 11.92 -10.03
N LYS A 126 -9.58 10.96 -9.12
CA LYS A 126 -10.77 10.21 -8.72
C LYS A 126 -11.40 10.66 -7.40
N CYS A 127 -10.58 10.98 -6.39
CA CYS A 127 -11.06 11.38 -5.06
C CYS A 127 -11.48 12.85 -4.99
N ASP A 128 -12.20 13.22 -3.93
CA ASP A 128 -12.52 14.62 -3.60
C ASP A 128 -11.50 15.17 -2.62
N THR A 129 -10.95 14.31 -1.76
CA THR A 129 -9.89 14.65 -0.81
C THR A 129 -8.84 13.55 -0.80
N LEU A 130 -7.56 13.93 -0.94
CA LEU A 130 -6.42 13.05 -0.75
C LEU A 130 -5.70 13.44 0.53
N ILE A 131 -5.54 12.50 1.44
CA ILE A 131 -4.81 12.63 2.69
C ILE A 131 -3.45 11.96 2.53
N ILE A 132 -2.37 12.66 2.86
CA ILE A 132 -1.01 12.13 2.86
C ILE A 132 -0.48 12.07 4.30
N GLY A 133 -0.06 10.90 4.74
CA GLY A 133 0.55 10.67 6.04
C GLY A 133 1.82 9.81 5.96
N GLY A 134 2.34 9.42 7.13
CA GLY A 134 3.58 8.64 7.22
C GLY A 134 4.83 9.39 6.75
N GLY A 135 5.93 8.69 6.63
CA GLY A 135 7.23 9.26 6.22
C GLY A 135 7.20 9.96 4.86
N MET A 136 6.32 9.49 3.95
CA MET A 136 6.18 10.13 2.63
C MET A 136 5.68 11.57 2.70
N ALA A 137 4.99 11.97 3.76
CA ALA A 137 4.50 13.34 3.94
C ALA A 137 5.63 14.36 4.05
N TYR A 138 6.78 13.97 4.61
CA TYR A 138 7.91 14.90 4.78
C TYR A 138 8.53 15.33 3.45
N THR A 139 8.47 14.52 2.40
CA THR A 139 8.87 14.95 1.06
C THR A 139 7.94 16.05 0.53
N PHE A 140 6.63 15.96 0.80
CA PHE A 140 5.67 17.04 0.47
C PHE A 140 5.92 18.30 1.29
N LEU A 141 6.19 18.17 2.60
CA LEU A 141 6.50 19.30 3.47
C LEU A 141 7.79 19.99 3.04
N LYS A 142 8.82 19.23 2.66
CA LYS A 142 10.05 19.79 2.09
C LYS A 142 9.78 20.50 0.76
N ALA A 143 8.90 19.96 -0.09
CA ALA A 143 8.46 20.59 -1.34
C ALA A 143 7.73 21.93 -1.10
N GLN A 144 7.06 22.11 0.05
CA GLN A 144 6.49 23.38 0.49
C GLN A 144 7.55 24.38 1.04
N GLY A 145 8.81 23.94 1.16
CA GLY A 145 9.91 24.78 1.65
C GLY A 145 10.12 24.71 3.17
N TYR A 146 9.50 23.75 3.88
CA TYR A 146 9.71 23.60 5.32
C TYR A 146 10.97 22.79 5.61
N GLU A 147 11.62 23.11 6.74
CA GLU A 147 12.69 22.29 7.29
C GLU A 147 12.05 21.12 8.04
N ILE A 148 12.55 19.91 7.79
CA ILE A 148 11.95 18.67 8.27
C ILE A 148 12.84 17.89 9.24
N GLY A 149 13.88 18.53 9.77
CA GLY A 149 14.87 17.91 10.67
C GLY A 149 15.53 16.70 10.03
N LYS A 150 15.60 15.61 10.79
CA LYS A 150 16.16 14.31 10.34
C LYS A 150 15.11 13.40 9.68
N SER A 151 13.90 13.90 9.43
CA SER A 151 12.80 13.09 8.88
C SER A 151 13.14 12.50 7.52
N LEU A 152 12.50 11.38 7.20
CA LEU A 152 12.63 10.72 5.90
C LEU A 152 12.28 11.69 4.75
N VAL A 153 13.13 11.76 3.75
CA VAL A 153 12.90 12.56 2.55
C VAL A 153 13.42 11.83 1.31
N ASP A 154 12.75 12.02 0.20
CA ASP A 154 13.23 11.64 -1.12
C ASP A 154 13.44 12.92 -1.95
N ASP A 155 14.67 13.43 -1.92
CA ASP A 155 15.02 14.67 -2.61
C ASP A 155 14.77 14.59 -4.12
N SER A 156 14.87 13.41 -4.71
CA SER A 156 14.59 13.19 -6.13
C SER A 156 13.11 13.35 -6.50
N LYS A 157 12.22 13.43 -5.51
CA LYS A 157 10.75 13.50 -5.67
C LYS A 157 10.15 14.85 -5.23
N ILE A 158 10.95 15.80 -4.82
CA ILE A 158 10.47 17.12 -4.41
C ILE A 158 9.68 17.80 -5.53
N ASP A 159 10.21 17.80 -6.76
CA ASP A 159 9.52 18.42 -7.90
C ASP A 159 8.23 17.66 -8.26
N TYR A 160 8.21 16.35 -8.16
CA TYR A 160 6.98 15.56 -8.29
C TYR A 160 5.93 15.96 -7.23
N CYS A 161 6.32 16.15 -5.97
CA CYS A 161 5.40 16.58 -4.92
C CYS A 161 4.82 17.97 -5.20
N LYS A 162 5.64 18.91 -5.71
CA LYS A 162 5.16 20.25 -6.17
C LYS A 162 4.13 20.11 -7.30
N GLU A 163 4.42 19.25 -8.28
CA GLU A 163 3.50 18.96 -9.39
C GLU A 163 2.17 18.41 -8.89
N MET A 164 2.19 17.46 -7.95
CA MET A 164 0.96 16.87 -7.39
C MET A 164 0.14 17.88 -6.57
N MET A 165 0.79 18.77 -5.81
CA MET A 165 0.10 19.86 -5.13
C MET A 165 -0.57 20.81 -6.12
N ALA A 166 0.14 21.22 -7.17
CA ALA A 166 -0.41 22.07 -8.24
C ALA A 166 -1.54 21.35 -9.03
N LYS A 167 -1.40 20.03 -9.26
CA LYS A 167 -2.44 19.21 -9.88
C LYS A 167 -3.72 19.19 -9.03
N ALA A 168 -3.59 18.98 -7.72
CA ALA A 168 -4.71 18.99 -6.79
C ALA A 168 -5.45 20.34 -6.85
N GLU A 169 -4.74 21.45 -6.78
CA GLU A 169 -5.30 22.81 -6.89
C GLU A 169 -6.03 23.01 -8.23
N LYS A 170 -5.39 22.66 -9.34
CA LYS A 170 -5.98 22.77 -10.68
C LYS A 170 -7.26 21.96 -10.86
N LEU A 171 -7.33 20.79 -10.22
CA LEU A 171 -8.50 19.91 -10.24
C LEU A 171 -9.56 20.29 -9.21
N GLY A 172 -9.32 21.31 -8.36
CA GLY A 172 -10.21 21.70 -7.26
C GLY A 172 -10.33 20.61 -6.18
N LYS A 173 -9.31 19.77 -6.02
CA LYS A 173 -9.28 18.68 -5.04
C LYS A 173 -8.58 19.12 -3.75
N LYS A 174 -9.03 18.60 -2.61
CA LYS A 174 -8.34 18.84 -1.35
C LYS A 174 -7.17 17.87 -1.22
N LEU A 175 -5.97 18.40 -1.04
CA LEU A 175 -4.78 17.64 -0.64
C LEU A 175 -4.43 18.03 0.80
N LEU A 176 -4.62 17.10 1.74
CA LEU A 176 -4.35 17.33 3.16
C LEU A 176 -2.98 16.77 3.51
N LEU A 177 -2.14 17.62 4.06
CA LEU A 177 -0.81 17.32 4.58
C LEU A 177 -0.79 17.54 6.10
N PRO A 178 0.14 16.92 6.85
CA PRO A 178 0.27 17.17 8.27
C PRO A 178 0.51 18.64 8.59
N VAL A 179 -0.10 19.12 9.68
CA VAL A 179 0.11 20.47 10.23
C VAL A 179 0.97 20.43 11.50
N ASP A 180 1.01 19.29 12.16
CA ASP A 180 1.89 18.98 13.29
C ASP A 180 2.40 17.54 13.19
N ALA A 181 3.49 17.25 13.89
CA ALA A 181 4.12 15.95 13.89
C ALA A 181 4.55 15.54 15.30
N VAL A 182 4.53 14.24 15.56
CA VAL A 182 5.19 13.61 16.71
C VAL A 182 6.61 13.28 16.30
N THR A 183 7.60 13.83 17.01
CA THR A 183 9.01 13.72 16.69
C THR A 183 9.78 13.00 17.78
N ILE A 184 10.87 12.36 17.39
CA ILE A 184 11.82 11.68 18.27
C ILE A 184 13.25 12.15 17.98
N ALA A 185 14.14 12.06 18.98
CA ALA A 185 15.55 12.37 18.81
C ALA A 185 16.32 11.18 18.20
N ASP A 186 16.04 9.99 18.72
CA ASP A 186 16.67 8.73 18.31
C ASP A 186 15.62 7.65 18.04
N PHE A 187 15.82 6.91 16.94
CA PHE A 187 14.90 5.84 16.54
C PHE A 187 14.99 4.66 17.51
N PRO A 188 13.85 4.14 18.02
CA PRO A 188 13.85 3.07 19.01
C PRO A 188 14.40 1.77 18.44
N ASN A 189 15.24 1.09 19.24
CA ASN A 189 15.75 -0.24 18.93
C ASN A 189 15.72 -1.12 20.21
N PRO A 190 14.88 -2.18 20.27
CA PRO A 190 13.97 -2.62 19.20
C PRO A 190 12.87 -1.60 18.90
N ILE A 191 12.16 -1.76 17.76
CA ILE A 191 11.21 -0.77 17.24
C ILE A 191 10.07 -0.43 18.21
N ASP A 192 9.67 -1.37 19.05
CA ASP A 192 8.61 -1.26 20.07
C ASP A 192 9.14 -0.76 21.44
N ALA A 193 10.44 -0.43 21.56
CA ALA A 193 11.00 0.11 22.79
C ALA A 193 10.35 1.46 23.17
N PRO A 194 10.26 1.78 24.47
CA PRO A 194 9.79 3.09 24.93
C PRO A 194 10.62 4.22 24.30
N VAL A 195 9.94 5.27 23.85
CA VAL A 195 10.57 6.43 23.20
C VAL A 195 9.99 7.73 23.71
N GLU A 196 10.83 8.72 23.95
CA GLU A 196 10.43 10.09 24.29
C GLU A 196 10.04 10.84 23.03
N VAL A 197 8.86 11.45 23.07
CA VAL A 197 8.29 12.17 21.94
C VAL A 197 8.07 13.64 22.25
N GLU A 198 8.16 14.45 21.22
CA GLU A 198 7.78 15.86 21.24
C GLU A 198 6.83 16.14 20.08
N VAL A 199 5.80 16.94 20.33
CA VAL A 199 4.87 17.40 19.28
C VAL A 199 5.29 18.79 18.82
N CYS A 200 5.47 18.97 17.53
CA CYS A 200 5.83 20.26 16.95
C CYS A 200 4.96 20.61 15.75
N ASP A 201 4.82 21.90 15.46
CA ASP A 201 4.28 22.39 14.19
C ASP A 201 5.25 22.02 13.06
N VAL A 202 4.73 21.53 11.93
CA VAL A 202 5.57 21.13 10.79
C VAL A 202 6.37 22.27 10.18
N LYS A 203 6.01 23.52 10.45
CA LYS A 203 6.75 24.70 10.00
C LYS A 203 7.97 25.00 10.88
N ASN A 204 8.04 24.39 12.05
CA ASN A 204 9.07 24.63 13.06
C ASN A 204 9.65 23.32 13.60
N MET A 205 9.91 22.35 12.75
CA MET A 205 10.46 21.07 13.17
C MET A 205 11.91 21.25 13.66
N PRO A 206 12.27 20.69 14.85
CA PRO A 206 13.63 20.71 15.34
C PRO A 206 14.61 20.00 14.39
N ALA A 207 15.79 20.61 14.19
CA ALA A 207 16.79 20.11 13.23
C ALA A 207 17.40 18.76 13.63
N ASP A 208 17.39 18.45 14.94
CA ASP A 208 17.97 17.25 15.53
C ASP A 208 16.97 16.11 15.74
N ARG A 209 15.71 16.29 15.34
CA ARG A 209 14.64 15.29 15.52
C ARG A 209 14.06 14.83 14.19
N GLU A 210 13.47 13.65 14.18
CA GLU A 210 12.72 13.10 13.03
C GLU A 210 11.24 12.92 13.36
N GLY A 211 10.39 13.18 12.38
CA GLY A 211 8.97 12.94 12.51
C GLY A 211 8.61 11.49 12.28
N CYS A 212 7.89 10.90 13.24
CA CYS A 212 7.55 9.48 13.25
C CYS A 212 6.06 9.17 13.33
N ASP A 213 5.21 10.18 13.60
CA ASP A 213 3.76 10.07 13.53
C ASP A 213 3.15 11.46 13.23
N ILE A 214 1.90 11.49 12.85
CA ILE A 214 1.14 12.74 12.79
C ILE A 214 0.82 13.23 14.19
N GLY A 215 0.80 14.56 14.38
CA GLY A 215 0.43 15.17 15.64
C GLY A 215 -1.09 15.19 15.86
N PRO A 216 -1.52 15.59 17.07
CA PRO A 216 -2.95 15.58 17.43
C PRO A 216 -3.82 16.50 16.59
N LYS A 217 -3.32 17.66 16.16
CA LYS A 217 -4.06 18.58 15.29
C LYS A 217 -4.26 17.99 13.89
N THR A 218 -3.23 17.29 13.37
CA THR A 218 -3.32 16.58 12.11
C THR A 218 -4.30 15.42 12.20
N ALA A 219 -4.26 14.67 13.30
CA ALA A 219 -5.20 13.56 13.53
C ALA A 219 -6.66 14.05 13.56
N GLU A 220 -6.92 15.17 14.19
CA GLU A 220 -8.25 15.81 14.21
C GLU A 220 -8.66 16.26 12.80
N LEU A 221 -7.78 16.95 12.05
CA LEU A 221 -8.01 17.38 10.68
C LEU A 221 -8.36 16.19 9.76
N TYR A 222 -7.66 15.08 9.89
CA TYR A 222 -7.89 13.89 9.09
C TYR A 222 -9.19 13.17 9.49
N ALA A 223 -9.46 13.09 10.79
CA ALA A 223 -10.70 12.53 11.30
C ALA A 223 -11.93 13.31 10.80
N GLU A 224 -11.87 14.64 10.76
CA GLU A 224 -12.95 15.47 10.22
C GLU A 224 -13.20 15.21 8.73
N ALA A 225 -12.13 15.06 7.94
CA ALA A 225 -12.26 14.71 6.53
C ALA A 225 -12.90 13.32 6.34
N VAL A 226 -12.51 12.35 7.17
CA VAL A 226 -13.07 10.98 7.15
C VAL A 226 -14.54 10.98 7.53
N LYS A 227 -14.94 11.70 8.58
CA LYS A 227 -16.35 11.76 9.04
C LYS A 227 -17.32 12.28 7.99
N THR A 228 -16.85 13.13 7.09
CA THR A 228 -17.68 13.69 6.01
C THR A 228 -17.76 12.80 4.77
N ALA A 229 -16.95 11.76 4.69
CA ALA A 229 -16.86 10.87 3.56
C ALA A 229 -18.09 9.93 3.43
N LYS A 230 -18.31 9.45 2.21
CA LYS A 230 -19.20 8.32 1.91
C LYS A 230 -18.45 7.11 1.38
N THR A 231 -17.24 7.33 0.86
CA THR A 231 -16.30 6.28 0.48
C THR A 231 -14.92 6.67 1.00
N VAL A 232 -14.22 5.73 1.62
CA VAL A 232 -12.83 5.90 2.04
C VAL A 232 -12.01 4.71 1.56
N VAL A 233 -10.86 4.98 0.95
CA VAL A 233 -9.84 3.98 0.65
C VAL A 233 -8.56 4.38 1.37
N TRP A 234 -8.01 3.48 2.18
CA TRP A 234 -6.82 3.73 2.98
C TRP A 234 -5.71 2.72 2.70
N ASN A 235 -4.51 3.22 2.39
CA ASN A 235 -3.32 2.39 2.21
C ASN A 235 -2.11 3.00 2.92
N GLY A 236 -1.56 2.29 3.90
CA GLY A 236 -0.35 2.64 4.66
C GLY A 236 -0.61 3.48 5.92
N PRO A 237 0.21 3.30 6.97
CA PRO A 237 0.04 3.94 8.26
C PRO A 237 0.39 5.43 8.24
N MET A 238 -0.06 6.16 9.28
CA MET A 238 0.25 7.57 9.47
C MET A 238 1.59 7.81 10.18
N GLY A 239 2.13 6.78 10.84
CA GLY A 239 3.37 6.83 11.60
C GLY A 239 4.01 5.45 11.73
N VAL A 240 4.98 5.32 12.63
CA VAL A 240 5.66 4.07 12.99
C VAL A 240 4.74 3.25 13.91
N PHE A 241 3.72 2.61 13.30
CA PHE A 241 2.62 1.98 14.01
C PHE A 241 3.02 0.75 14.83
N GLU A 242 4.21 0.19 14.58
CA GLU A 242 4.78 -0.91 15.36
C GLU A 242 5.16 -0.46 16.79
N ASN A 243 5.39 0.85 16.99
CA ASN A 243 5.63 1.41 18.31
C ASN A 243 4.34 1.99 18.89
N PRO A 244 3.87 1.54 20.08
CA PRO A 244 2.60 2.00 20.66
C PRO A 244 2.53 3.52 20.88
N THR A 245 3.68 4.18 21.13
CA THR A 245 3.75 5.63 21.32
C THR A 245 3.60 6.39 20.01
N LEU A 246 4.11 5.84 18.90
CA LEU A 246 4.11 6.41 17.56
C LEU A 246 2.96 5.89 16.68
N ALA A 247 2.08 5.05 17.22
CA ALA A 247 0.89 4.53 16.54
C ALA A 247 -0.36 5.38 16.71
N LYS A 248 -0.30 6.40 17.58
CA LYS A 248 -1.49 7.16 18.02
C LYS A 248 -2.21 7.84 16.87
N GLY A 249 -1.48 8.40 15.92
CA GLY A 249 -2.04 9.03 14.73
C GLY A 249 -2.76 8.01 13.83
N THR A 250 -2.14 6.86 13.58
CA THR A 250 -2.75 5.76 12.82
C THR A 250 -4.04 5.27 13.50
N ILE A 251 -3.99 5.06 14.83
CA ILE A 251 -5.16 4.62 15.60
C ILE A 251 -6.27 5.66 15.59
N ALA A 252 -5.94 6.96 15.66
CA ALA A 252 -6.94 8.04 15.61
C ALA A 252 -7.70 8.05 14.28
N VAL A 253 -7.00 7.89 13.16
CA VAL A 253 -7.63 7.76 11.83
C VAL A 253 -8.45 6.49 11.74
N ALA A 254 -7.96 5.34 12.24
CA ALA A 254 -8.70 4.09 12.26
C ALA A 254 -10.01 4.20 13.07
N LYS A 255 -9.98 4.88 14.22
CA LYS A 255 -11.20 5.14 15.02
C LYS A 255 -12.21 5.99 14.26
N ALA A 256 -11.76 7.04 13.58
CA ALA A 256 -12.64 7.87 12.76
C ALA A 256 -13.30 7.07 11.64
N LEU A 257 -12.59 6.10 11.04
CA LEU A 257 -13.14 5.17 10.05
C LEU A 257 -14.18 4.22 10.66
N ALA A 258 -13.96 3.75 11.87
CA ALA A 258 -14.90 2.88 12.57
C ALA A 258 -16.18 3.59 13.02
N GLU A 259 -16.14 4.91 13.14
CA GLU A 259 -17.26 5.77 13.59
C GLU A 259 -18.05 6.38 12.42
N THR A 260 -17.62 6.20 11.17
CA THR A 260 -18.32 6.75 10.00
C THR A 260 -19.27 5.72 9.38
N ASP A 261 -20.34 6.20 8.74
CA ASP A 261 -21.26 5.39 7.91
C ASP A 261 -20.76 5.21 6.46
N ALA A 262 -19.52 5.59 6.18
CA ALA A 262 -18.91 5.44 4.85
C ALA A 262 -18.57 3.98 4.56
N THR A 263 -18.50 3.62 3.29
CA THR A 263 -17.79 2.41 2.86
C THR A 263 -16.29 2.65 3.03
N THR A 264 -15.63 1.86 3.90
CA THR A 264 -14.21 2.02 4.24
C THR A 264 -13.44 0.74 3.94
#